data_5f41cfa6805325234413f8a9b99a137b
#
_entry.id   5f41cfa6805325234413f8a9b99a137b
#
_cell.length_a   1.000
_cell.length_b   1.000
_cell.length_c   1.000
_cell.angle_alpha   90.00
_cell.angle_beta   90.00
_cell.angle_gamma   90.00
#
_symmetry.space_group_name_H-M   'P 1'
#
loop_
_entity.id
_entity.type
_entity.pdbx_description
1 polymer ?
#
loop_
_entity_poly.entity_id
_entity_poly.type
_entity_poly.pdbx_seq_one_letter_code
_entity_poly.pdbx_strand_id
1 'polypeptide(L)'
;MTDAHDPAFLRRFADDWLTAWNSHDTEQVLALLHPRIEWDDTVFWPEVIHGRDAMRTYVDRIWAVMPDVRFEEVQLFTAPADGRALVLFRQEGSGPPQLDPGKRFSTHGCDIFLGFTDGLLSRYLAQYEITDMMRQLGALPPREGKVGGAYLLSLMSRNR
;
A
#
# COMPACT_ATOMS: atom_id res chain seq x y z
N MET A 1 -11.91 20.66 -10.83
CA MET A 1 -10.56 20.79 -11.41
C MET A 1 -9.80 19.51 -11.18
N THR A 2 -9.30 18.92 -12.25
CA THR A 2 -8.58 17.64 -12.26
C THR A 2 -7.06 17.82 -12.42
N ASP A 3 -6.57 18.99 -12.01
CA ASP A 3 -5.17 19.37 -12.16
C ASP A 3 -4.35 18.88 -10.96
N ALA A 4 -3.42 17.96 -11.19
CA ALA A 4 -2.52 17.44 -10.17
C ALA A 4 -1.56 18.50 -9.56
N HIS A 5 -1.44 19.66 -10.20
CA HIS A 5 -0.71 20.81 -9.65
C HIS A 5 -1.55 21.65 -8.66
N ASP A 6 -2.85 21.32 -8.51
CA ASP A 6 -3.71 21.93 -7.49
C ASP A 6 -3.61 21.11 -6.17
N PRO A 7 -3.12 21.70 -5.06
CA PRO A 7 -3.08 21.02 -3.78
C PRO A 7 -4.44 20.51 -3.29
N ALA A 8 -5.53 21.20 -3.65
CA ALA A 8 -6.87 20.80 -3.28
C ALA A 8 -7.31 19.55 -4.06
N PHE A 9 -6.87 19.38 -5.31
CA PHE A 9 -7.07 18.14 -6.07
C PHE A 9 -6.35 16.97 -5.40
N LEU A 10 -5.07 17.12 -5.05
CA LEU A 10 -4.28 16.06 -4.41
C LEU A 10 -4.89 15.64 -3.07
N ARG A 11 -5.41 16.58 -2.27
CA ARG A 11 -6.11 16.27 -1.03
C ARG A 11 -7.39 15.47 -1.28
N ARG A 12 -8.26 15.93 -2.18
CA ARG A 12 -9.50 15.22 -2.52
C ARG A 12 -9.21 13.83 -3.07
N PHE A 13 -8.21 13.70 -3.94
CA PHE A 13 -7.83 12.41 -4.49
C PHE A 13 -7.38 11.43 -3.39
N ALA A 14 -6.61 11.87 -2.41
CA ALA A 14 -6.18 11.04 -1.28
C ALA A 14 -7.38 10.60 -0.42
N ASP A 15 -8.36 11.47 -0.20
CA ASP A 15 -9.59 11.14 0.54
C ASP A 15 -10.44 10.09 -0.22
N ASP A 16 -10.62 10.30 -1.54
CA ASP A 16 -11.33 9.36 -2.42
C ASP A 16 -10.61 8.01 -2.49
N TRP A 17 -9.28 8.04 -2.53
CA TRP A 17 -8.42 6.86 -2.54
C TRP A 17 -8.64 5.98 -1.31
N LEU A 18 -8.53 6.53 -0.11
CA LEU A 18 -8.74 5.78 1.12
C LEU A 18 -10.19 5.31 1.27
N THR A 19 -11.14 6.11 0.80
CA THR A 19 -12.56 5.72 0.77
C THR A 19 -12.78 4.52 -0.13
N ALA A 20 -12.22 4.53 -1.34
CA ALA A 20 -12.35 3.43 -2.29
C ALA A 20 -11.74 2.13 -1.76
N TRP A 21 -10.51 2.19 -1.22
CA TRP A 21 -9.87 1.00 -0.63
C TRP A 21 -10.61 0.48 0.61
N ASN A 22 -11.12 1.35 1.46
CA ASN A 22 -11.90 0.95 2.64
C ASN A 22 -13.32 0.46 2.31
N SER A 23 -13.82 0.71 1.10
CA SER A 23 -15.12 0.19 0.65
C SER A 23 -15.09 -1.31 0.34
N HIS A 24 -13.92 -1.89 0.07
CA HIS A 24 -13.73 -3.25 -0.44
C HIS A 24 -14.49 -3.50 -1.77
N ASP A 25 -14.67 -2.45 -2.55
CA ASP A 25 -15.31 -2.49 -3.87
C ASP A 25 -14.26 -2.26 -4.96
N THR A 26 -13.98 -3.30 -5.73
CA THR A 26 -13.00 -3.27 -6.82
C THR A 26 -13.31 -2.16 -7.83
N GLU A 27 -14.58 -1.92 -8.16
CA GLU A 27 -14.96 -0.89 -9.14
C GLU A 27 -14.67 0.52 -8.63
N GLN A 28 -14.83 0.78 -7.33
CA GLN A 28 -14.49 2.07 -6.75
C GLN A 28 -12.98 2.34 -6.83
N VAL A 29 -12.15 1.34 -6.57
CA VAL A 29 -10.69 1.47 -6.73
C VAL A 29 -10.34 1.71 -8.19
N LEU A 30 -10.87 0.90 -9.11
CA LEU A 30 -10.57 1.00 -10.55
C LEU A 30 -11.04 2.33 -11.16
N ALA A 31 -12.09 2.94 -10.62
CA ALA A 31 -12.60 4.24 -11.09
C ALA A 31 -11.59 5.38 -10.91
N LEU A 32 -10.65 5.25 -9.98
CA LEU A 32 -9.58 6.22 -9.73
C LEU A 32 -8.34 6.02 -10.61
N LEU A 33 -8.28 4.90 -11.35
CA LEU A 33 -7.10 4.52 -12.12
C LEU A 33 -7.27 4.86 -13.61
N HIS A 34 -6.22 5.43 -14.19
CA HIS A 34 -6.15 5.63 -15.63
C HIS A 34 -6.14 4.28 -16.36
N PRO A 35 -6.76 4.14 -17.56
CA PRO A 35 -6.77 2.89 -18.31
C PRO A 35 -5.38 2.28 -18.57
N ARG A 36 -4.35 3.12 -18.66
CA ARG A 36 -2.94 2.73 -18.86
C ARG A 36 -2.11 2.94 -17.59
N ILE A 37 -2.67 2.65 -16.41
CA ILE A 37 -1.94 2.74 -15.13
C ILE A 37 -0.67 1.88 -15.15
N GLU A 38 0.43 2.42 -14.63
CA GLU A 38 1.64 1.70 -14.24
C GLU A 38 1.64 1.59 -12.72
N TRP A 39 1.49 0.38 -12.23
CA TRP A 39 1.33 0.09 -10.81
C TRP A 39 2.51 -0.74 -10.31
N ASP A 40 3.38 -0.12 -9.52
CA ASP A 40 4.50 -0.77 -8.87
C ASP A 40 4.17 -1.05 -7.40
N ASP A 41 3.75 -2.27 -7.11
CA ASP A 41 3.66 -2.82 -5.78
C ASP A 41 4.49 -4.11 -5.70
N THR A 42 5.73 -4.03 -6.15
CA THR A 42 6.67 -5.16 -6.12
C THR A 42 7.10 -5.55 -4.70
N VAL A 43 6.66 -4.81 -3.69
CA VAL A 43 6.71 -5.25 -2.28
C VAL A 43 5.81 -6.46 -2.04
N PHE A 44 4.67 -6.54 -2.72
CA PHE A 44 3.64 -7.57 -2.54
C PHE A 44 3.44 -8.43 -3.79
N TRP A 45 3.50 -7.84 -4.99
CA TRP A 45 3.23 -8.48 -6.26
C TRP A 45 4.53 -8.79 -7.02
N PRO A 46 4.62 -9.90 -7.75
CA PRO A 46 5.88 -10.31 -8.37
C PRO A 46 6.40 -9.40 -9.48
N GLU A 47 5.55 -8.56 -10.05
CA GLU A 47 5.89 -7.70 -11.18
C GLU A 47 5.10 -6.39 -11.17
N VAL A 48 5.59 -5.39 -11.90
CA VAL A 48 4.83 -4.15 -12.16
C VAL A 48 3.62 -4.45 -13.02
N ILE A 49 2.45 -3.96 -12.61
CA ILE A 49 1.19 -4.17 -13.31
C ILE A 49 0.95 -3.03 -14.31
N HIS A 50 0.56 -3.37 -15.51
CA HIS A 50 0.23 -2.42 -16.56
C HIS A 50 -1.24 -2.57 -16.98
N GLY A 51 -1.95 -1.45 -16.89
CA GLY A 51 -3.34 -1.34 -17.34
C GLY A 51 -4.38 -1.73 -16.29
N ARG A 52 -5.54 -1.07 -16.39
CA ARG A 52 -6.64 -1.20 -15.43
C ARG A 52 -7.26 -2.60 -15.39
N ASP A 53 -7.26 -3.32 -16.52
CA ASP A 53 -7.82 -4.67 -16.57
C ASP A 53 -6.98 -5.66 -15.74
N ALA A 54 -5.65 -5.55 -15.80
CA ALA A 54 -4.76 -6.34 -14.96
C ALA A 54 -4.89 -5.95 -13.47
N MET A 55 -5.13 -4.68 -13.18
CA MET A 55 -5.38 -4.20 -11.82
C MET A 55 -6.61 -4.83 -11.17
N ARG A 56 -7.65 -5.18 -11.93
CA ARG A 56 -8.82 -5.89 -11.39
C ARG A 56 -8.41 -7.18 -10.66
N THR A 57 -7.62 -8.00 -11.32
CA THR A 57 -7.12 -9.25 -10.72
C THR A 57 -6.31 -9.00 -9.46
N TYR A 58 -5.47 -7.98 -9.46
CA TYR A 58 -4.68 -7.59 -8.29
C TYR A 58 -5.59 -7.17 -7.13
N VAL A 59 -6.53 -6.24 -7.35
CA VAL A 59 -7.42 -5.71 -6.30
C VAL A 59 -8.27 -6.83 -5.70
N ASP A 60 -8.84 -7.71 -6.53
CA ASP A 60 -9.63 -8.87 -6.05
C ASP A 60 -8.76 -9.82 -5.20
N ARG A 61 -7.47 -9.97 -5.51
CA ARG A 61 -6.54 -10.77 -4.71
C ARG A 61 -6.22 -10.11 -3.37
N ILE A 62 -6.15 -8.79 -3.31
CA ILE A 62 -5.97 -8.07 -2.04
C ILE A 62 -7.12 -8.38 -1.08
N TRP A 63 -8.37 -8.35 -1.55
CA TRP A 63 -9.55 -8.72 -0.72
C TRP A 63 -9.51 -10.19 -0.28
N ALA A 64 -8.97 -11.09 -1.09
CA ALA A 64 -8.82 -12.49 -0.70
C ALA A 64 -7.73 -12.72 0.36
N VAL A 65 -6.66 -11.92 0.33
CA VAL A 65 -5.51 -12.03 1.26
C VAL A 65 -5.74 -11.26 2.55
N MET A 66 -6.43 -10.13 2.48
CA MET A 66 -6.70 -9.24 3.62
C MET A 66 -8.19 -8.86 3.63
N PRO A 67 -9.10 -9.79 4.01
CA PRO A 67 -10.53 -9.65 3.77
C PRO A 67 -11.21 -8.53 4.57
N ASP A 68 -10.59 -8.07 5.63
CA ASP A 68 -11.10 -7.02 6.52
C ASP A 68 -10.12 -5.86 6.72
N VAL A 69 -9.17 -5.69 5.79
CA VAL A 69 -8.18 -4.62 5.88
C VAL A 69 -8.82 -3.24 5.93
N ARG A 70 -8.28 -2.39 6.79
CA ARG A 70 -8.64 -0.98 6.92
C ARG A 70 -7.39 -0.12 6.80
N PHE A 71 -7.52 0.97 6.07
CA PHE A 71 -6.48 1.97 5.87
C PHE A 71 -6.88 3.28 6.55
N GLU A 72 -5.96 3.85 7.31
CA GLU A 72 -6.12 5.13 7.99
C GLU A 72 -4.98 6.06 7.59
N GLU A 73 -5.29 7.28 7.17
CA GLU A 73 -4.27 8.28 6.91
C GLU A 73 -3.56 8.67 8.20
N VAL A 74 -2.25 8.58 8.19
CA VAL A 74 -1.39 9.17 9.22
C VAL A 74 -1.01 10.59 8.81
N GLN A 75 -0.59 10.76 7.54
CA GLN A 75 -0.18 12.05 7.00
C GLN A 75 -0.22 12.03 5.46
N LEU A 76 -0.70 13.12 4.89
CA LEU A 76 -0.54 13.41 3.46
C LEU A 76 0.63 14.38 3.25
N PHE A 77 1.51 14.02 2.32
CA PHE A 77 2.55 14.90 1.80
C PHE A 77 2.26 15.21 0.34
N THR A 78 2.34 16.47 -0.05
CA THR A 78 2.07 16.88 -1.43
C THR A 78 3.24 17.63 -2.03
N ALA A 79 3.50 17.41 -3.32
CA ALA A 79 4.43 18.14 -4.14
C ALA A 79 3.68 18.68 -5.39
N PRO A 80 2.89 19.76 -5.25
CA PRO A 80 2.04 20.24 -6.33
C PRO A 80 2.82 20.69 -7.55
N ALA A 81 4.03 21.22 -7.38
CA ALA A 81 4.90 21.61 -8.49
C ALA A 81 5.22 20.43 -9.43
N ASP A 82 5.24 19.22 -8.89
CA ASP A 82 5.52 17.98 -9.62
C ASP A 82 4.24 17.17 -9.93
N GLY A 83 3.07 17.62 -9.47
CA GLY A 83 1.82 16.89 -9.59
C GLY A 83 1.83 15.56 -8.84
N ARG A 84 2.45 15.49 -7.65
CA ARG A 84 2.68 14.26 -6.88
C ARG A 84 2.20 14.37 -5.45
N ALA A 85 1.88 13.20 -4.87
CA ALA A 85 1.58 13.11 -3.43
C ALA A 85 2.02 11.76 -2.86
N LEU A 86 2.15 11.72 -1.53
CA LEU A 86 2.40 10.52 -0.76
C LEU A 86 1.43 10.49 0.42
N VAL A 87 0.67 9.41 0.52
CA VAL A 87 -0.14 9.10 1.70
C VAL A 87 0.66 8.15 2.59
N LEU A 88 1.09 8.62 3.73
CA LEU A 88 1.54 7.74 4.81
C LEU A 88 0.30 7.21 5.50
N PHE A 89 0.11 5.89 5.50
CA PHE A 89 -1.04 5.24 6.10
C PHE A 89 -0.65 4.23 7.17
N ARG A 90 -1.60 3.91 8.03
CA ARG A 90 -1.62 2.71 8.86
C ARG A 90 -2.65 1.75 8.28
N GLN A 91 -2.30 0.48 8.18
CA GLN A 91 -3.21 -0.57 7.77
C GLN A 91 -3.34 -1.63 8.87
N GLU A 92 -4.55 -2.11 9.06
CA GLU A 92 -4.88 -3.12 10.06
C GLU A 92 -5.83 -4.15 9.46
N GLY A 93 -5.66 -5.42 9.84
CA GLY A 93 -6.55 -6.47 9.35
C GLY A 93 -6.14 -7.85 9.76
N SER A 94 -6.88 -8.83 9.28
CA SER A 94 -6.52 -10.25 9.31
C SER A 94 -5.78 -10.65 8.03
N GLY A 95 -5.09 -11.77 8.06
CA GLY A 95 -4.46 -12.37 6.90
C GLY A 95 -5.39 -13.33 6.16
N PRO A 96 -4.82 -14.06 5.17
CA PRO A 96 -5.57 -15.06 4.43
C PRO A 96 -6.10 -16.18 5.36
N PRO A 97 -7.24 -16.80 5.02
CA PRO A 97 -7.88 -17.82 5.87
C PRO A 97 -7.03 -19.06 6.18
N GLN A 98 -5.96 -19.27 5.42
CA GLN A 98 -5.02 -20.38 5.64
C GLN A 98 -4.06 -20.14 6.82
N LEU A 99 -3.93 -18.91 7.28
CA LEU A 99 -3.19 -18.55 8.47
C LEU A 99 -4.09 -18.59 9.70
N ASP A 100 -3.50 -18.43 10.89
CA ASP A 100 -4.24 -18.40 12.14
C ASP A 100 -5.28 -17.26 12.14
N PRO A 101 -6.59 -17.57 12.17
CA PRO A 101 -7.63 -16.55 12.07
C PRO A 101 -7.70 -15.62 13.30
N GLY A 102 -7.04 -15.99 14.40
CA GLY A 102 -6.92 -15.14 15.59
C GLY A 102 -5.84 -14.06 15.49
N LYS A 103 -4.97 -14.14 14.50
CA LYS A 103 -3.89 -13.18 14.30
C LYS A 103 -4.30 -12.02 13.43
N ARG A 104 -3.90 -10.84 13.85
CA ARG A 104 -4.11 -9.60 13.13
C ARG A 104 -2.79 -8.86 12.95
N PHE A 105 -2.72 -8.02 11.93
CA PHE A 105 -1.58 -7.14 11.71
C PHE A 105 -1.98 -5.67 11.88
N SER A 106 -1.00 -4.87 12.25
CA SER A 106 -1.05 -3.41 12.20
C SER A 106 0.33 -2.92 11.76
N THR A 107 0.41 -2.32 10.58
CA THR A 107 1.66 -1.86 9.97
C THR A 107 1.47 -0.51 9.29
N HIS A 108 2.58 0.17 9.01
CA HIS A 108 2.59 1.40 8.22
C HIS A 108 3.01 1.14 6.78
N GLY A 109 2.64 2.04 5.90
CA GLY A 109 3.06 2.06 4.52
C GLY A 109 2.86 3.42 3.88
N CYS A 110 3.30 3.52 2.62
CA CYS A 110 3.15 4.70 1.81
C CYS A 110 2.54 4.34 0.46
N ASP A 111 1.46 5.01 0.10
CA ASP A 111 0.97 5.11 -1.27
C ASP A 111 1.59 6.34 -1.92
N ILE A 112 2.32 6.15 -3.00
CA ILE A 112 3.05 7.22 -3.68
C ILE A 112 2.42 7.45 -5.05
N PHE A 113 1.75 8.58 -5.21
CA PHE A 113 1.12 9.00 -6.45
C PHE A 113 2.15 9.73 -7.30
N LEU A 114 2.71 9.03 -8.28
CA LEU A 114 3.83 9.51 -9.11
C LEU A 114 3.38 10.27 -10.35
N GLY A 115 2.13 10.13 -10.77
CA GLY A 115 1.61 10.84 -11.92
C GLY A 115 0.12 10.66 -12.12
N PHE A 116 -0.50 11.67 -12.70
CA PHE A 116 -1.92 11.71 -13.05
C PHE A 116 -2.09 12.05 -14.54
N THR A 117 -3.14 11.52 -15.13
CA THR A 117 -3.57 11.82 -16.50
C THR A 117 -5.09 11.94 -16.49
N ASP A 118 -5.61 13.05 -16.98
CA ASP A 118 -7.05 13.34 -17.01
C ASP A 118 -7.73 13.21 -15.63
N GLY A 119 -7.01 13.55 -14.56
CA GLY A 119 -7.50 13.46 -13.18
C GLY A 119 -7.50 12.05 -12.59
N LEU A 120 -7.01 11.05 -13.31
CA LEU A 120 -6.86 9.67 -12.88
C LEU A 120 -5.40 9.33 -12.60
N LEU A 121 -5.16 8.45 -11.62
CA LEU A 121 -3.82 8.00 -11.27
C LEU A 121 -3.24 7.16 -12.41
N SER A 122 -2.12 7.58 -12.96
CA SER A 122 -1.46 6.93 -14.10
C SER A 122 -0.13 6.27 -13.76
N ARG A 123 0.50 6.66 -12.62
CA ARG A 123 1.72 6.01 -12.11
C ARG A 123 1.69 5.96 -10.58
N TYR A 124 1.96 4.78 -10.05
CA TYR A 124 1.88 4.47 -8.63
C TYR A 124 3.07 3.65 -8.15
N LEU A 125 3.47 3.87 -6.92
CA LEU A 125 4.47 3.07 -6.21
C LEU A 125 4.00 2.83 -4.77
N ALA A 126 4.05 1.58 -4.32
CA ALA A 126 3.81 1.19 -2.92
C ALA A 126 5.11 0.92 -2.17
N GLN A 127 5.11 1.29 -0.87
CA GLN A 127 6.13 0.86 0.09
C GLN A 127 5.48 0.61 1.45
N TYR A 128 5.68 -0.57 2.05
CA TYR A 128 5.14 -0.89 3.37
C TYR A 128 5.89 -2.04 4.05
N GLU A 129 5.60 -2.23 5.34
CA GLU A 129 6.30 -3.17 6.22
C GLU A 129 5.81 -4.62 6.05
N ILE A 130 5.92 -5.17 4.82
CA ILE A 130 5.42 -6.53 4.52
C ILE A 130 6.03 -7.61 5.42
N THR A 131 7.31 -7.53 5.74
CA THR A 131 7.98 -8.51 6.60
C THR A 131 7.41 -8.50 8.00
N ASP A 132 7.08 -7.34 8.54
CA ASP A 132 6.47 -7.23 9.87
C ASP A 132 5.02 -7.72 9.86
N MET A 133 4.26 -7.39 8.83
CA MET A 133 2.92 -7.95 8.60
C MET A 133 2.96 -9.49 8.60
N MET A 134 3.87 -10.10 7.85
CA MET A 134 4.02 -11.56 7.79
C MET A 134 4.36 -12.18 9.16
N ARG A 135 5.17 -11.49 9.98
CA ARG A 135 5.46 -11.94 11.36
C ARG A 135 4.23 -11.87 12.26
N GLN A 136 3.51 -10.76 12.21
CA GLN A 136 2.30 -10.57 13.01
C GLN A 136 1.24 -11.62 12.67
N LEU A 137 1.11 -12.00 11.41
CA LEU A 137 0.21 -13.04 10.93
C LEU A 137 0.73 -14.48 11.16
N GLY A 138 1.96 -14.65 11.63
CA GLY A 138 2.57 -15.95 11.88
C GLY A 138 3.10 -16.67 10.64
N ALA A 139 3.19 -16.01 9.50
CA ALA A 139 3.80 -16.55 8.28
C ALA A 139 5.33 -16.57 8.34
N LEU A 140 5.93 -15.75 9.21
CA LEU A 140 7.35 -15.76 9.55
C LEU A 140 7.52 -15.94 11.05
N PRO A 141 8.70 -16.41 11.52
CA PRO A 141 9.00 -16.52 12.93
C PRO A 141 8.74 -15.20 13.68
N PRO A 142 8.29 -15.27 14.94
CA PRO A 142 8.01 -14.08 15.74
C PRO A 142 9.27 -13.23 15.89
N ARG A 143 9.05 -11.96 16.18
CA ARG A 143 10.13 -11.00 16.45
C ARG A 143 10.69 -11.24 17.85
N GLU A 144 11.60 -12.20 17.97
CA GLU A 144 12.31 -12.49 19.22
C GLU A 144 13.69 -11.83 19.19
N GLY A 145 14.01 -11.09 20.23
CA GLY A 145 15.31 -10.45 20.38
C GLY A 145 15.57 -9.30 19.42
N LYS A 146 16.78 -9.23 18.88
CA LYS A 146 17.23 -8.14 18.02
C LYS A 146 16.71 -8.31 16.59
N VAL A 147 16.13 -7.27 16.03
CA VAL A 147 15.56 -7.27 14.68
C VAL A 147 16.04 -6.06 13.88
N GLY A 148 15.93 -6.14 12.55
CA GLY A 148 16.31 -5.08 11.63
C GLY A 148 17.78 -4.70 11.78
N GLY A 149 18.08 -3.40 11.78
CA GLY A 149 19.45 -2.89 11.91
C GLY A 149 20.16 -3.34 13.18
N ALA A 150 19.43 -3.45 14.30
CA ALA A 150 20.00 -3.95 15.56
C ALA A 150 20.44 -5.43 15.46
N TYR A 151 19.73 -6.24 14.67
CA TYR A 151 20.15 -7.62 14.38
C TYR A 151 21.44 -7.64 13.55
N LEU A 152 21.52 -6.84 12.48
CA LEU A 152 22.73 -6.73 11.66
C LEU A 152 23.95 -6.30 12.49
N LEU A 153 23.79 -5.29 13.36
CA LEU A 153 24.84 -4.87 14.28
C LEU A 153 25.27 -6.01 15.23
N SER A 154 24.35 -6.85 15.68
CA SER A 154 24.68 -7.99 16.52
C SER A 154 25.49 -9.07 15.81
N LEU A 155 25.33 -9.24 14.50
CA LEU A 155 26.12 -10.18 13.72
C LEU A 155 27.58 -9.73 13.60
N MET A 156 27.84 -8.42 13.50
CA MET A 156 29.20 -7.87 13.45
C MET A 156 30.01 -8.13 14.73
N SER A 157 29.34 -8.23 15.89
CA SER A 157 30.02 -8.48 17.18
C SER A 157 30.29 -9.96 17.45
N ARG A 158 29.76 -10.90 16.66
CA ARG A 158 30.01 -12.35 16.81
C ARG A 158 31.30 -12.83 16.17
N ASN A 159 31.94 -12.01 15.35
CA ASN A 159 33.18 -12.34 14.64
C ASN A 159 34.44 -11.75 15.30
N ARG A 160 34.41 -11.53 16.63
CA ARG A 160 35.59 -11.14 17.44
C ARG A 160 35.92 -12.20 18.47
#